data_498f2512ece85e98552bd52e2eb5e931
#
_entry.id   498f2512ece85e98552bd52e2eb5e931
#
_cell.length_a   1.000
_cell.length_b   1.000
_cell.length_c   1.000
_cell.angle_alpha   90.00
_cell.angle_beta   90.00
_cell.angle_gamma   90.00
#
_symmetry.space_group_name_H-M   'P 1'
#
loop_
_entity.id
_entity.type
_entity.pdbx_description
1 polymer ?
#
loop_
_entity_poly.entity_id
_entity_poly.type
_entity_poly.pdbx_seq_one_letter_code
_entity_poly.pdbx_strand_id
1 'polypeptide(L)'
;CHVNTNEGTDTFVGIRSDGDQIKVCFPLGYKLGTTEADQKKDVQLLIRVLSRFSGIKEKLLPQLLMSNPETVNFPIQAYMTILDEFYSRGYYTENETVYKVNGNGHKHWPRTVKTQRAYPQNGSLIYLTTVVKESRVDSSNYLTKINEFCVDEAYKKIGFLFTANTPRKAMVPFDEKRFLMALRDKLHGENNDKNKALFSSMIDMIQYVGKKGKNARFFFGTNDFEYVWERLIDFNFGIDNKNYYFPRTSWYLGAAGTHTKSALEPDTIMIAD
;
A
#
# COMPACT_ATOMS: atom_id res chain seq x y z
N CYS A 1 13.44 10.77 12.45
CA CYS A 1 13.72 9.36 12.10
C CYS A 1 15.20 9.09 12.38
N HIS A 2 15.49 8.01 13.08
CA HIS A 2 16.85 7.53 13.29
C HIS A 2 17.03 6.25 12.47
N VAL A 3 18.05 6.25 11.62
CA VAL A 3 18.41 5.10 10.80
C VAL A 3 19.71 4.52 11.35
N ASN A 4 19.67 3.27 11.78
CA ASN A 4 20.83 2.57 12.35
C ASN A 4 20.98 1.17 11.76
N THR A 5 22.20 0.68 11.71
CA THR A 5 22.46 -0.76 11.55
C THR A 5 22.40 -1.42 12.93
N ASN A 6 21.96 -2.68 12.98
CA ASN A 6 21.98 -3.41 14.23
C ASN A 6 23.41 -3.63 14.72
N GLU A 7 23.67 -3.13 15.91
CA GLU A 7 24.92 -3.36 16.63
C GLU A 7 24.59 -4.14 17.92
N GLY A 8 25.13 -5.35 18.05
CA GLY A 8 25.03 -6.13 19.28
C GLY A 8 23.75 -6.97 19.42
N THR A 9 22.98 -6.75 20.46
CA THR A 9 21.90 -7.66 20.92
C THR A 9 20.52 -7.45 20.27
N ASP A 10 20.31 -6.37 19.52
CA ASP A 10 19.02 -6.09 18.85
C ASP A 10 18.98 -6.78 17.49
N THR A 11 18.18 -7.82 17.37
CA THR A 11 18.01 -8.61 16.15
C THR A 11 16.91 -8.06 15.24
N PHE A 12 16.16 -7.03 15.67
CA PHE A 12 15.04 -6.49 14.90
C PHE A 12 15.54 -5.77 13.65
N VAL A 13 15.00 -6.16 12.49
CA VAL A 13 15.20 -5.52 11.19
C VAL A 13 13.89 -5.01 10.66
N GLY A 14 13.78 -3.69 10.39
CA GLY A 14 12.54 -3.08 9.95
C GLY A 14 12.33 -1.68 10.49
N ILE A 15 11.10 -1.25 10.53
CA ILE A 15 10.68 0.07 11.01
C ILE A 15 9.83 -0.10 12.26
N ARG A 16 10.15 0.64 13.30
CA ARG A 16 9.34 0.69 14.54
C ARG A 16 9.18 2.12 15.04
N SER A 17 8.03 2.40 15.65
CA SER A 17 7.82 3.65 16.37
C SER A 17 8.19 3.46 17.85
N ASP A 18 8.93 4.42 18.39
CA ASP A 18 9.29 4.49 19.81
C ASP A 18 8.84 5.87 20.33
N GLY A 19 7.60 5.90 20.86
CA GLY A 19 6.91 7.16 21.14
C GLY A 19 6.67 7.96 19.85
N ASP A 20 7.14 9.21 19.84
CA ASP A 20 7.02 10.10 18.67
C ASP A 20 8.17 9.92 17.66
N GLN A 21 9.13 9.04 17.96
CA GLN A 21 10.27 8.78 17.09
C GLN A 21 10.08 7.52 16.28
N ILE A 22 10.58 7.56 15.04
CA ILE A 22 10.59 6.41 14.14
C ILE A 22 12.05 5.94 14.05
N LYS A 23 12.26 4.67 14.39
CA LYS A 23 13.53 3.96 14.23
C LYS A 23 13.46 3.02 13.05
N VAL A 24 14.46 3.07 12.19
CA VAL A 24 14.69 2.11 11.11
C VAL A 24 15.95 1.33 11.44
N CYS A 25 15.82 0.01 11.58
CA CYS A 25 16.92 -0.88 11.90
C CYS A 25 17.26 -1.73 10.67
N PHE A 26 18.51 -1.68 10.23
CA PHE A 26 19.04 -2.49 9.13
C PHE A 26 19.73 -3.75 9.65
N PRO A 27 19.91 -4.79 8.81
CA PRO A 27 20.67 -5.96 9.19
C PRO A 27 22.11 -5.64 9.57
N LEU A 28 22.69 -6.47 10.40
CA LEU A 28 24.09 -6.36 10.79
C LEU A 28 25.00 -6.34 9.55
N GLY A 29 25.94 -5.38 9.52
CA GLY A 29 26.90 -5.25 8.42
C GLY A 29 26.36 -4.57 7.17
N TYR A 30 25.08 -4.16 7.13
CA TYR A 30 24.57 -3.34 6.03
C TYR A 30 25.26 -1.98 5.97
N LYS A 31 25.74 -1.61 4.78
CA LYS A 31 26.40 -0.32 4.56
C LYS A 31 25.36 0.71 4.11
N LEU A 32 24.98 1.58 5.03
CA LEU A 32 24.06 2.68 4.74
C LEU A 32 24.69 3.70 3.78
N GLY A 33 23.86 4.27 2.93
CA GLY A 33 24.24 5.40 2.10
C GLY A 33 24.69 6.61 2.93
N THR A 34 25.63 7.37 2.39
CA THR A 34 26.22 8.51 3.08
C THR A 34 25.36 9.75 3.05
N THR A 35 24.47 9.89 2.05
CA THR A 35 23.57 11.04 1.93
C THR A 35 22.17 10.71 2.45
N GLU A 36 21.42 11.72 2.89
CA GLU A 36 20.02 11.53 3.30
C GLU A 36 19.15 10.93 2.18
N ALA A 37 19.42 11.31 0.92
CA ALA A 37 18.70 10.78 -0.23
C ALA A 37 19.00 9.29 -0.44
N ASP A 38 20.23 8.85 -0.24
CA ASP A 38 20.61 7.45 -0.35
C ASP A 38 20.03 6.63 0.80
N GLN A 39 20.08 7.16 2.04
CA GLN A 39 19.45 6.50 3.18
C GLN A 39 17.94 6.31 3.00
N LYS A 40 17.23 7.28 2.39
CA LYS A 40 15.82 7.11 2.03
C LYS A 40 15.60 5.99 1.03
N LYS A 41 16.46 5.85 0.01
CA LYS A 41 16.41 4.74 -0.95
C LYS A 41 16.66 3.40 -0.26
N ASP A 42 17.63 3.35 0.66
CA ASP A 42 17.92 2.15 1.45
C ASP A 42 16.70 1.72 2.28
N VAL A 43 16.03 2.67 2.94
CA VAL A 43 14.80 2.37 3.71
C VAL A 43 13.68 1.91 2.80
N GLN A 44 13.49 2.53 1.64
CA GLN A 44 12.50 2.08 0.65
C GLN A 44 12.81 0.66 0.15
N LEU A 45 14.08 0.34 -0.07
CA LEU A 45 14.53 -1.00 -0.43
C LEU A 45 14.22 -2.01 0.67
N LEU A 46 14.54 -1.68 1.93
CA LEU A 46 14.22 -2.52 3.09
C LEU A 46 12.73 -2.81 3.19
N ILE A 47 11.88 -1.80 3.05
CA ILE A 47 10.42 -1.96 3.05
C ILE A 47 9.98 -2.89 1.92
N ARG A 48 10.54 -2.72 0.71
CA ARG A 48 10.19 -3.55 -0.44
C ARG A 48 10.57 -5.01 -0.22
N VAL A 49 11.75 -5.25 0.33
CA VAL A 49 12.22 -6.60 0.68
C VAL A 49 11.29 -7.25 1.71
N LEU A 50 11.06 -6.58 2.83
CA LEU A 50 10.19 -7.08 3.89
C LEU A 50 8.75 -7.31 3.40
N SER A 51 8.23 -6.42 2.56
CA SER A 51 6.88 -6.53 2.00
C SER A 51 6.73 -7.71 1.05
N ARG A 52 7.72 -7.95 0.21
CA ARG A 52 7.72 -9.11 -0.69
C ARG A 52 7.69 -10.40 0.10
N PHE A 53 8.42 -10.45 1.20
CA PHE A 53 8.42 -11.59 2.10
C PHE A 53 7.09 -11.75 2.85
N SER A 54 6.43 -10.66 3.24
CA SER A 54 5.11 -10.73 3.89
C SER A 54 4.00 -11.24 2.96
N GLY A 55 4.14 -11.12 1.63
CA GLY A 55 3.22 -11.68 0.64
C GLY A 55 3.29 -13.22 0.51
N ILE A 56 4.36 -13.85 1.01
CA ILE A 56 4.53 -15.32 1.03
C ILE A 56 3.90 -15.94 2.30
N LYS A 57 3.05 -15.20 2.96
CA LYS A 57 2.49 -15.38 4.31
C LYS A 57 1.84 -16.74 4.62
N GLU A 58 1.41 -17.50 3.65
CA GLU A 58 0.52 -18.62 3.96
C GLU A 58 1.21 -19.87 4.53
N LYS A 59 2.56 -20.00 4.43
CA LYS A 59 3.24 -21.23 4.88
C LYS A 59 4.25 -21.07 6.02
N LEU A 60 4.78 -19.89 6.30
CA LEU A 60 5.87 -19.70 7.28
C LEU A 60 5.49 -18.85 8.50
N LEU A 61 4.42 -18.07 8.41
CA LEU A 61 4.00 -17.17 9.47
C LEU A 61 3.59 -17.81 10.81
N PRO A 62 3.02 -19.03 10.88
CA PRO A 62 2.63 -19.59 12.18
C PRO A 62 3.80 -19.78 13.14
N GLN A 63 5.01 -20.05 12.62
CA GLN A 63 6.20 -20.26 13.47
C GLN A 63 6.91 -18.95 13.84
N LEU A 64 6.94 -17.96 12.95
CA LEU A 64 7.56 -16.64 13.18
C LEU A 64 6.67 -15.71 14.03
N LEU A 65 5.34 -15.88 13.96
CA LEU A 65 4.39 -15.08 14.76
C LEU A 65 4.19 -15.61 16.17
N MET A 66 4.61 -16.84 16.47
CA MET A 66 4.45 -17.43 17.81
C MET A 66 5.39 -16.80 18.85
N SER A 67 6.46 -16.11 18.43
CA SER A 67 7.35 -15.43 19.38
C SER A 67 6.87 -14.04 19.79
N ASN A 68 6.01 -13.36 19.01
CA ASN A 68 5.38 -12.08 19.39
C ASN A 68 4.22 -11.70 18.45
N PRO A 69 2.96 -11.94 18.80
CA PRO A 69 1.80 -11.61 17.97
C PRO A 69 1.58 -10.10 17.78
N GLU A 70 2.36 -9.26 18.44
CA GLU A 70 2.27 -7.79 18.33
C GLU A 70 3.11 -7.20 17.19
N THR A 71 4.01 -7.97 16.55
CA THR A 71 5.06 -7.43 15.67
C THR A 71 4.66 -7.22 14.21
N VAL A 72 3.52 -7.72 13.72
CA VAL A 72 3.16 -7.61 12.30
C VAL A 72 1.72 -7.15 12.11
N ASN A 73 1.43 -5.87 12.40
CA ASN A 73 0.08 -5.33 12.20
C ASN A 73 0.04 -3.92 11.57
N PHE A 74 1.15 -3.43 11.05
CA PHE A 74 1.15 -2.14 10.35
C PHE A 74 1.02 -2.37 8.84
N PRO A 75 -0.07 -1.89 8.21
CA PRO A 75 -0.30 -2.10 6.78
C PRO A 75 0.54 -1.11 5.94
N ILE A 76 1.86 -1.23 6.01
CA ILE A 76 2.79 -0.28 5.39
C ILE A 76 2.55 -0.11 3.89
N GLN A 77 2.13 -1.18 3.19
CA GLN A 77 1.82 -1.11 1.76
C GLN A 77 0.65 -0.16 1.48
N ALA A 78 -0.38 -0.19 2.32
CA ALA A 78 -1.51 0.72 2.20
C ALA A 78 -1.07 2.18 2.37
N TYR A 79 -0.22 2.45 3.37
CA TYR A 79 0.34 3.77 3.62
C TYR A 79 1.22 4.26 2.45
N MET A 80 2.09 3.39 1.92
CA MET A 80 2.92 3.69 0.75
C MET A 80 2.06 3.99 -0.47
N THR A 81 1.08 3.14 -0.79
CA THR A 81 0.18 3.34 -1.94
C THR A 81 -0.55 4.68 -1.86
N ILE A 82 -1.04 5.06 -0.69
CA ILE A 82 -1.76 6.33 -0.50
C ILE A 82 -0.83 7.52 -0.77
N LEU A 83 0.40 7.51 -0.27
CA LEU A 83 1.35 8.59 -0.51
C LEU A 83 1.88 8.60 -1.95
N ASP A 84 2.18 7.45 -2.54
CA ASP A 84 2.61 7.34 -3.94
C ASP A 84 1.54 7.91 -4.89
N GLU A 85 0.27 7.59 -4.65
CA GLU A 85 -0.84 8.13 -5.42
C GLU A 85 -0.99 9.65 -5.20
N PHE A 86 -0.87 10.11 -3.97
CA PHE A 86 -0.91 11.56 -3.67
C PHE A 86 0.21 12.33 -4.36
N TYR A 87 1.45 11.85 -4.32
CA TYR A 87 2.58 12.54 -4.96
C TYR A 87 2.56 12.44 -6.48
N SER A 88 1.93 11.42 -7.04
CA SER A 88 1.82 11.26 -8.49
C SER A 88 0.65 12.02 -9.11
N ARG A 89 -0.49 12.11 -8.42
CA ARG A 89 -1.76 12.65 -8.97
C ARG A 89 -2.43 13.71 -8.11
N GLY A 90 -1.93 13.99 -6.91
CA GLY A 90 -2.59 14.84 -5.93
C GLY A 90 -3.71 14.13 -5.16
N TYR A 91 -4.54 14.90 -4.47
CA TYR A 91 -5.69 14.36 -3.76
C TYR A 91 -6.71 13.76 -4.74
N TYR A 92 -7.33 12.66 -4.31
CA TYR A 92 -8.45 12.09 -5.05
C TYR A 92 -9.59 13.10 -5.12
N THR A 93 -10.11 13.31 -6.31
CA THR A 93 -11.25 14.20 -6.57
C THR A 93 -12.22 13.52 -7.52
N GLU A 94 -13.49 13.83 -7.38
CA GLU A 94 -14.54 13.39 -8.29
C GLU A 94 -14.94 14.51 -9.25
N ASN A 95 -15.37 14.10 -10.43
CA ASN A 95 -15.95 15.01 -11.39
C ASN A 95 -17.47 15.01 -11.25
N GLU A 96 -18.04 16.15 -10.94
CA GLU A 96 -19.47 16.36 -10.96
C GLU A 96 -19.91 16.85 -12.34
N THR A 97 -21.02 16.30 -12.84
CA THR A 97 -21.65 16.79 -14.04
C THR A 97 -22.66 17.88 -13.69
N VAL A 98 -22.35 19.11 -14.06
CA VAL A 98 -23.23 20.26 -13.86
C VAL A 98 -23.86 20.67 -15.18
N TYR A 99 -25.16 20.96 -15.15
CA TYR A 99 -25.89 21.46 -16.30
C TYR A 99 -26.14 22.96 -16.13
N LYS A 100 -25.71 23.76 -17.11
CA LYS A 100 -25.90 25.22 -17.13
C LYS A 100 -26.55 25.69 -18.42
N VAL A 101 -27.27 26.78 -18.32
CA VAL A 101 -27.80 27.49 -19.50
C VAL A 101 -26.72 28.39 -20.05
N ASN A 102 -26.44 28.26 -21.38
CA ASN A 102 -25.43 29.05 -22.10
C ASN A 102 -24.01 29.01 -21.49
N GLY A 103 -23.61 27.89 -20.92
CA GLY A 103 -22.23 27.69 -20.41
C GLY A 103 -21.26 27.30 -21.54
N ASN A 104 -19.99 27.01 -21.14
CA ASN A 104 -18.89 26.68 -22.08
C ASN A 104 -18.71 25.17 -22.31
N GLY A 105 -19.69 24.34 -21.99
CA GLY A 105 -19.62 22.88 -22.12
C GLY A 105 -20.22 22.32 -23.39
N HIS A 106 -20.32 20.99 -23.47
CA HIS A 106 -21.01 20.34 -24.57
C HIS A 106 -22.52 20.52 -24.49
N LYS A 107 -23.16 20.92 -25.61
CA LYS A 107 -24.61 21.14 -25.71
C LYS A 107 -25.34 19.83 -25.41
N HIS A 108 -26.24 19.83 -24.43
CA HIS A 108 -27.08 18.70 -24.05
C HIS A 108 -28.49 18.89 -24.62
N TRP A 109 -28.68 18.46 -25.86
CA TRP A 109 -29.93 18.65 -26.60
C TRP A 109 -31.18 18.09 -25.91
N PRO A 110 -31.16 16.83 -25.35
CA PRO A 110 -32.35 16.31 -24.69
C PRO A 110 -32.87 17.20 -23.55
N ARG A 111 -31.95 17.80 -22.79
CA ARG A 111 -32.32 18.71 -21.70
C ARG A 111 -32.69 20.10 -22.22
N THR A 112 -32.04 20.57 -23.26
CA THR A 112 -32.40 21.84 -23.94
C THR A 112 -33.83 21.81 -24.43
N VAL A 113 -34.22 20.75 -25.17
CA VAL A 113 -35.57 20.58 -25.70
C VAL A 113 -36.64 20.49 -24.59
N LYS A 114 -36.31 19.88 -23.46
CA LYS A 114 -37.24 19.75 -22.32
C LYS A 114 -37.39 21.02 -21.50
N THR A 115 -36.35 21.85 -21.42
CA THR A 115 -36.30 22.95 -20.44
C THR A 115 -36.23 24.35 -21.01
N GLN A 116 -35.84 24.46 -22.32
CA GLN A 116 -35.69 25.77 -22.97
C GLN A 116 -36.85 26.04 -23.94
N ARG A 117 -37.17 27.29 -24.09
CA ARG A 117 -38.22 27.72 -25.00
C ARG A 117 -37.75 27.61 -26.45
N ALA A 118 -38.53 26.92 -27.27
CA ALA A 118 -38.31 26.83 -28.68
C ALA A 118 -39.04 27.98 -29.40
N TYR A 119 -38.42 28.53 -30.42
CA TYR A 119 -38.96 29.60 -31.27
C TYR A 119 -39.08 29.04 -32.70
N PRO A 120 -40.30 28.99 -33.27
CA PRO A 120 -40.48 28.56 -34.64
C PRO A 120 -39.97 29.63 -35.60
N GLN A 121 -39.11 29.27 -36.57
CA GLN A 121 -38.62 30.12 -37.62
C GLN A 121 -38.42 29.30 -38.89
N ASN A 122 -39.06 29.72 -39.99
CA ASN A 122 -38.93 29.10 -41.30
C ASN A 122 -39.09 27.57 -41.33
N GLY A 123 -40.05 27.02 -40.60
CA GLY A 123 -40.31 25.57 -40.54
C GLY A 123 -39.38 24.81 -39.60
N SER A 124 -38.46 25.46 -38.91
CA SER A 124 -37.52 24.90 -37.96
C SER A 124 -37.73 25.47 -36.55
N LEU A 125 -37.32 24.72 -35.53
CA LEU A 125 -37.32 25.18 -34.15
C LEU A 125 -35.92 25.68 -33.75
N ILE A 126 -35.83 26.94 -33.33
CA ILE A 126 -34.58 27.56 -32.87
C ILE A 126 -34.63 27.71 -31.37
N TYR A 127 -33.53 27.37 -30.72
CA TYR A 127 -33.32 27.59 -29.29
C TYR A 127 -32.31 28.71 -29.10
N LEU A 128 -32.73 29.83 -28.53
CA LEU A 128 -31.87 30.97 -28.23
C LEU A 128 -30.96 30.68 -27.03
N THR A 129 -31.40 29.82 -26.17
CA THR A 129 -30.64 29.34 -25.01
C THR A 129 -30.46 27.84 -25.09
N THR A 130 -29.27 27.36 -24.80
CA THR A 130 -28.97 25.92 -24.81
C THR A 130 -28.47 25.47 -23.45
N VAL A 131 -28.85 24.26 -23.01
CA VAL A 131 -28.28 23.66 -21.84
C VAL A 131 -26.99 22.95 -22.20
N VAL A 132 -25.92 23.25 -21.50
CA VAL A 132 -24.63 22.62 -21.68
C VAL A 132 -24.30 21.71 -20.48
N LYS A 133 -23.59 20.63 -20.76
CA LYS A 133 -23.05 19.72 -19.78
C LYS A 133 -21.59 20.12 -19.52
N GLU A 134 -21.27 20.53 -18.29
CA GLU A 134 -19.92 20.81 -17.82
C GLU A 134 -19.48 19.76 -16.84
N SER A 135 -18.23 19.32 -16.92
CA SER A 135 -17.60 18.51 -15.87
C SER A 135 -16.82 19.45 -14.95
N ARG A 136 -17.08 19.40 -13.68
CA ARG A 136 -16.36 20.16 -12.66
C ARG A 136 -15.74 19.23 -11.65
N VAL A 137 -14.53 19.57 -11.21
CA VAL A 137 -13.88 18.89 -10.09
C VAL A 137 -14.62 19.30 -8.81
N ASP A 138 -15.19 18.32 -8.13
CA ASP A 138 -15.76 18.51 -6.79
C ASP A 138 -14.71 18.23 -5.72
N SER A 139 -14.04 19.28 -5.28
CA SER A 139 -13.07 19.22 -4.17
C SER A 139 -13.74 19.14 -2.79
N SER A 140 -15.06 19.35 -2.71
CA SER A 140 -15.83 19.29 -1.47
C SER A 140 -16.42 17.90 -1.18
N ASN A 141 -16.25 16.98 -2.11
CA ASN A 141 -16.73 15.60 -2.00
C ASN A 141 -16.24 14.92 -0.73
N TYR A 142 -17.10 14.13 -0.11
CA TYR A 142 -16.77 13.42 1.12
C TYR A 142 -15.61 12.43 0.96
N LEU A 143 -15.50 11.77 -0.20
CA LEU A 143 -14.38 10.88 -0.51
C LEU A 143 -13.04 11.62 -0.62
N THR A 144 -13.05 12.84 -1.17
CA THR A 144 -11.86 13.72 -1.18
C THR A 144 -11.40 14.02 0.24
N LYS A 145 -12.33 14.33 1.15
CA LYS A 145 -12.02 14.60 2.58
C LYS A 145 -11.49 13.36 3.30
N ILE A 146 -12.02 12.17 2.99
CA ILE A 146 -11.47 10.91 3.53
C ILE A 146 -10.05 10.67 2.99
N ASN A 147 -9.82 10.93 1.70
CA ASN A 147 -8.48 10.83 1.12
C ASN A 147 -7.50 11.82 1.76
N GLU A 148 -7.90 13.07 1.98
CA GLU A 148 -7.10 14.06 2.73
C GLU A 148 -6.73 13.55 4.13
N PHE A 149 -7.68 12.92 4.84
CA PHE A 149 -7.41 12.31 6.14
C PHE A 149 -6.37 11.17 6.02
N CYS A 150 -6.52 10.28 5.05
CA CYS A 150 -5.61 9.17 4.87
C CYS A 150 -4.20 9.64 4.48
N VAL A 151 -4.10 10.65 3.62
CA VAL A 151 -2.81 11.25 3.23
C VAL A 151 -2.13 11.93 4.42
N ASP A 152 -2.85 12.72 5.24
CA ASP A 152 -2.30 13.37 6.44
C ASP A 152 -1.81 12.32 7.47
N GLU A 153 -2.60 11.27 7.69
CA GLU A 153 -2.23 10.18 8.61
C GLU A 153 -1.03 9.37 8.10
N ALA A 154 -1.00 9.07 6.80
CA ALA A 154 0.13 8.39 6.18
C ALA A 154 1.42 9.22 6.26
N TYR A 155 1.31 10.51 5.97
CA TYR A 155 2.46 11.42 6.02
C TYR A 155 3.05 11.53 7.42
N LYS A 156 2.24 11.58 8.48
CA LYS A 156 2.73 11.59 9.86
C LYS A 156 3.57 10.37 10.21
N LYS A 157 3.24 9.20 9.65
CA LYS A 157 3.92 7.94 9.99
C LYS A 157 5.11 7.63 9.09
N ILE A 158 4.97 7.81 7.78
CA ILE A 158 6.01 7.43 6.82
C ILE A 158 6.41 8.54 5.86
N GLY A 159 5.95 9.77 6.06
CA GLY A 159 6.26 10.91 5.18
C GLY A 159 7.76 11.23 5.08
N PHE A 160 8.56 10.83 6.06
CA PHE A 160 10.02 10.98 6.02
C PHE A 160 10.69 10.22 4.86
N LEU A 161 10.02 9.24 4.26
CA LEU A 161 10.49 8.50 3.07
C LEU A 161 10.35 9.30 1.77
N PHE A 162 9.56 10.35 1.80
CA PHE A 162 9.28 11.17 0.63
C PHE A 162 9.97 12.54 0.76
N THR A 163 10.41 13.07 -0.36
CA THR A 163 11.09 14.38 -0.42
C THR A 163 10.18 15.51 -0.88
N ALA A 164 8.95 15.19 -1.19
CA ALA A 164 7.99 16.12 -1.79
C ALA A 164 7.26 16.97 -0.74
N ASN A 165 6.40 17.88 -1.22
CA ASN A 165 5.68 18.85 -0.41
C ASN A 165 4.83 18.21 0.70
N THR A 166 4.75 18.90 1.83
CA THR A 166 3.91 18.51 2.96
C THR A 166 2.43 18.55 2.58
N PRO A 167 1.65 17.49 2.82
CA PRO A 167 0.22 17.48 2.59
C PRO A 167 -0.53 18.47 3.47
N ARG A 168 -1.74 18.84 3.06
CA ARG A 168 -2.64 19.64 3.90
C ARG A 168 -3.08 18.84 5.12
N LYS A 169 -3.18 19.51 6.25
CA LYS A 169 -3.74 18.90 7.46
C LYS A 169 -5.23 18.59 7.24
N ALA A 170 -5.63 17.36 7.50
CA ALA A 170 -7.02 16.96 7.39
C ALA A 170 -7.90 17.68 8.41
N MET A 171 -9.06 18.19 7.96
CA MET A 171 -10.03 18.88 8.81
C MET A 171 -11.21 17.98 9.22
N VAL A 172 -11.41 16.86 8.51
CA VAL A 172 -12.52 15.95 8.79
C VAL A 172 -12.26 15.15 10.08
N PRO A 173 -13.20 15.07 11.02
CA PRO A 173 -13.07 14.21 12.17
C PRO A 173 -13.10 12.74 11.76
N PHE A 174 -12.29 11.92 12.41
CA PHE A 174 -12.25 10.48 12.14
C PHE A 174 -13.56 9.81 12.56
N ASP A 175 -14.21 9.14 11.62
CA ASP A 175 -15.36 8.29 11.83
C ASP A 175 -15.19 7.00 11.01
N GLU A 176 -14.71 5.95 11.67
CA GLU A 176 -14.40 4.68 11.04
C GLU A 176 -15.59 4.12 10.24
N LYS A 177 -16.77 4.08 10.87
CA LYS A 177 -17.96 3.46 10.24
C LYS A 177 -18.39 4.19 8.98
N ARG A 178 -18.47 5.52 9.05
CA ARG A 178 -18.88 6.35 7.90
C ARG A 178 -17.83 6.31 6.78
N PHE A 179 -16.54 6.35 7.14
CA PHE A 179 -15.45 6.27 6.18
C PHE A 179 -15.48 4.94 5.43
N LEU A 180 -15.55 3.81 6.16
CA LEU A 180 -15.60 2.49 5.56
C LEU A 180 -16.83 2.28 4.69
N MET A 181 -18.00 2.79 5.11
CA MET A 181 -19.22 2.71 4.31
C MET A 181 -19.05 3.44 2.97
N ALA A 182 -18.64 4.71 3.01
CA ALA A 182 -18.45 5.51 1.79
C ALA A 182 -17.42 4.91 0.82
N LEU A 183 -16.29 4.39 1.35
CA LEU A 183 -15.26 3.78 0.52
C LEU A 183 -15.70 2.45 -0.09
N ARG A 184 -16.41 1.61 0.66
CA ARG A 184 -16.92 0.33 0.14
C ARG A 184 -17.99 0.54 -0.93
N ASP A 185 -18.91 1.45 -0.71
CA ASP A 185 -19.93 1.80 -1.72
C ASP A 185 -19.26 2.27 -3.02
N LYS A 186 -18.24 3.12 -2.90
CA LYS A 186 -17.50 3.61 -4.06
C LYS A 186 -16.70 2.49 -4.75
N LEU A 187 -16.05 1.63 -3.98
CA LEU A 187 -15.24 0.52 -4.51
C LEU A 187 -16.06 -0.46 -5.35
N HIS A 188 -17.33 -0.73 -4.98
CA HIS A 188 -18.22 -1.60 -5.72
C HIS A 188 -18.54 -1.08 -7.15
N GLY A 189 -18.59 0.25 -7.31
CA GLY A 189 -18.89 0.88 -8.59
C GLY A 189 -17.66 1.34 -9.39
N GLU A 190 -16.47 1.18 -8.86
CA GLU A 190 -15.24 1.67 -9.47
C GLU A 190 -14.69 0.66 -10.49
N ASN A 191 -14.32 1.14 -11.69
CA ASN A 191 -13.75 0.31 -12.76
C ASN A 191 -12.24 0.55 -12.96
N ASN A 192 -11.71 1.67 -12.44
CA ASN A 192 -10.30 2.01 -12.56
C ASN A 192 -9.47 1.26 -11.50
N ASP A 193 -8.53 0.42 -11.95
CA ASP A 193 -7.73 -0.42 -11.06
C ASP A 193 -6.86 0.40 -10.09
N LYS A 194 -6.36 1.56 -10.51
CA LYS A 194 -5.60 2.47 -9.62
C LYS A 194 -6.47 3.02 -8.50
N ASN A 195 -7.69 3.43 -8.84
CA ASN A 195 -8.63 3.91 -7.83
C ASN A 195 -9.07 2.77 -6.90
N LYS A 196 -9.27 1.56 -7.43
CA LYS A 196 -9.54 0.36 -6.59
C LYS A 196 -8.41 0.11 -5.60
N ALA A 197 -7.16 0.14 -6.06
CA ALA A 197 -5.99 -0.02 -5.20
C ALA A 197 -5.92 1.07 -4.14
N LEU A 198 -6.17 2.33 -4.50
CA LEU A 198 -6.22 3.45 -3.56
C LEU A 198 -7.31 3.26 -2.51
N PHE A 199 -8.55 2.96 -2.91
CA PHE A 199 -9.66 2.77 -1.97
C PHE A 199 -9.45 1.57 -1.06
N SER A 200 -8.93 0.46 -1.58
CA SER A 200 -8.57 -0.70 -0.75
C SER A 200 -7.51 -0.34 0.28
N SER A 201 -6.47 0.39 -0.12
CA SER A 201 -5.44 0.87 0.79
C SER A 201 -5.99 1.84 1.85
N MET A 202 -6.92 2.72 1.48
CA MET A 202 -7.59 3.61 2.45
C MET A 202 -8.44 2.82 3.44
N ILE A 203 -9.14 1.77 3.01
CA ILE A 203 -9.91 0.88 3.88
C ILE A 203 -8.99 0.19 4.88
N ASP A 204 -7.88 -0.40 4.44
CA ASP A 204 -6.92 -1.09 5.30
C ASP A 204 -6.34 -0.15 6.37
N MET A 205 -5.97 1.07 5.96
CA MET A 205 -5.50 2.11 6.88
C MET A 205 -6.55 2.50 7.92
N ILE A 206 -7.79 2.77 7.48
CA ILE A 206 -8.87 3.21 8.37
C ILE A 206 -9.19 2.12 9.39
N GLN A 207 -9.24 0.85 8.97
CA GLN A 207 -9.44 -0.28 9.87
C GLN A 207 -8.29 -0.41 10.89
N TYR A 208 -7.05 -0.18 10.45
CA TYR A 208 -5.90 -0.18 11.34
C TYR A 208 -6.00 0.94 12.39
N VAL A 209 -6.30 2.18 11.95
CA VAL A 209 -6.45 3.34 12.83
C VAL A 209 -7.64 3.15 13.79
N GLY A 210 -8.75 2.56 13.33
CA GLY A 210 -9.91 2.25 14.16
C GLY A 210 -9.60 1.27 15.28
N LYS A 211 -8.85 0.21 14.97
CA LYS A 211 -8.47 -0.84 15.95
C LYS A 211 -7.41 -0.39 16.95
N LYS A 212 -6.39 0.32 16.49
CA LYS A 212 -5.18 0.64 17.27
C LYS A 212 -5.14 2.09 17.76
N GLY A 213 -5.91 2.99 17.15
CA GLY A 213 -5.84 4.44 17.40
C GLY A 213 -4.74 5.13 16.58
N LYS A 214 -4.89 6.46 16.44
CA LYS A 214 -3.97 7.29 15.62
C LYS A 214 -2.54 7.28 16.14
N ASN A 215 -2.35 7.25 17.45
CA ASN A 215 -1.04 7.35 18.11
C ASN A 215 -0.47 5.98 18.52
N ALA A 216 -1.02 4.89 17.98
CA ALA A 216 -0.54 3.57 18.31
C ALA A 216 0.91 3.38 17.86
N ARG A 217 1.69 2.70 18.70
CA ARG A 217 3.00 2.20 18.31
C ARG A 217 2.84 1.22 17.17
N PHE A 218 3.70 1.31 16.18
CA PHE A 218 3.68 0.40 15.04
C PHE A 218 5.03 -0.27 14.85
N PHE A 219 4.96 -1.47 14.29
CA PHE A 219 6.13 -2.27 13.94
C PHE A 219 5.90 -2.85 12.54
N PHE A 220 6.91 -2.75 11.73
CA PHE A 220 6.98 -3.41 10.43
C PHE A 220 8.37 -3.97 10.24
N GLY A 221 8.56 -5.24 10.50
CA GLY A 221 9.88 -5.88 10.46
C GLY A 221 9.85 -7.31 11.00
N THR A 222 11.03 -7.85 11.23
CA THR A 222 11.24 -9.19 11.77
C THR A 222 12.46 -9.22 12.70
N ASN A 223 12.48 -10.16 13.63
CA ASN A 223 13.66 -10.47 14.44
C ASN A 223 14.53 -11.57 13.80
N ASP A 224 14.00 -12.25 12.80
CA ASP A 224 14.60 -13.42 12.15
C ASP A 224 14.88 -13.05 10.67
N PHE A 225 15.71 -12.01 10.47
CA PHE A 225 16.00 -11.51 9.13
C PHE A 225 16.83 -12.49 8.30
N GLU A 226 17.54 -13.42 8.93
CA GLU A 226 18.26 -14.50 8.25
C GLU A 226 17.35 -15.31 7.33
N TYR A 227 16.14 -15.66 7.76
CA TYR A 227 15.18 -16.37 6.91
C TYR A 227 14.68 -15.53 5.73
N VAL A 228 14.55 -14.23 5.93
CA VAL A 228 14.22 -13.29 4.85
C VAL A 228 15.33 -13.29 3.80
N TRP A 229 16.58 -13.24 4.28
CA TRP A 229 17.77 -13.24 3.44
C TRP A 229 17.90 -14.53 2.64
N GLU A 230 17.82 -15.69 3.29
CA GLU A 230 17.85 -17.00 2.66
C GLU A 230 16.80 -17.11 1.54
N ARG A 231 15.57 -16.69 1.80
CA ARG A 231 14.48 -16.70 0.81
C ARG A 231 14.70 -15.73 -0.34
N LEU A 232 15.29 -14.58 -0.08
CA LEU A 232 15.63 -13.64 -1.15
C LEU A 232 16.72 -14.19 -2.06
N ILE A 233 17.74 -14.82 -1.50
CA ILE A 233 18.80 -15.48 -2.27
C ILE A 233 18.21 -16.63 -3.08
N ASP A 234 17.43 -17.49 -2.46
CA ASP A 234 16.76 -18.60 -3.13
C ASP A 234 15.85 -18.13 -4.27
N PHE A 235 15.08 -17.07 -4.05
CA PHE A 235 14.21 -16.50 -5.06
C PHE A 235 14.95 -15.92 -6.27
N ASN A 236 16.09 -15.25 -6.05
CA ASN A 236 16.82 -14.57 -7.12
C ASN A 236 17.82 -15.46 -7.84
N PHE A 237 18.38 -16.46 -7.15
CA PHE A 237 19.49 -17.26 -7.64
C PHE A 237 19.23 -18.76 -7.53
N GLY A 238 18.21 -19.17 -6.78
CA GLY A 238 17.90 -20.57 -6.57
C GLY A 238 17.22 -21.22 -7.78
N ILE A 239 17.35 -22.54 -7.87
CA ILE A 239 16.67 -23.37 -8.86
C ILE A 239 15.42 -24.03 -8.26
N ASP A 240 14.39 -24.24 -9.08
CA ASP A 240 13.11 -24.82 -8.62
C ASP A 240 13.19 -26.30 -8.26
N ASN A 241 14.14 -27.06 -8.84
CA ASN A 241 14.20 -28.52 -8.72
C ASN A 241 15.36 -29.01 -7.84
N LYS A 242 15.41 -28.52 -6.59
CA LYS A 242 16.45 -28.88 -5.61
C LYS A 242 16.53 -30.38 -5.33
N ASN A 243 15.36 -31.07 -5.33
CA ASN A 243 15.29 -32.51 -5.05
C ASN A 243 16.11 -33.40 -6.00
N TYR A 244 16.43 -32.92 -7.20
CA TYR A 244 17.28 -33.61 -8.16
C TYR A 244 18.72 -33.73 -7.65
N TYR A 245 19.23 -32.69 -6.99
CA TYR A 245 20.60 -32.64 -6.47
C TYR A 245 20.72 -33.22 -5.07
N PHE A 246 19.65 -33.18 -4.29
CA PHE A 246 19.63 -33.62 -2.90
C PHE A 246 18.49 -34.62 -2.66
N PRO A 247 18.61 -35.85 -3.15
CA PRO A 247 17.59 -36.88 -2.94
C PRO A 247 17.48 -37.24 -1.45
N ARG A 248 16.30 -37.67 -1.07
CA ARG A 248 16.05 -38.12 0.31
C ARG A 248 16.94 -39.32 0.64
N THR A 249 17.61 -39.23 1.76
CA THR A 249 18.41 -40.37 2.25
C THR A 249 17.51 -41.37 2.98
N SER A 250 17.72 -42.63 2.74
CA SER A 250 17.07 -43.73 3.45
C SER A 250 18.12 -44.60 4.13
N TRP A 251 17.77 -45.10 5.32
CA TRP A 251 18.63 -45.96 6.12
C TRP A 251 17.93 -47.29 6.29
N TYR A 252 18.62 -48.35 6.06
CA TYR A 252 18.15 -49.71 6.34
C TYR A 252 18.74 -50.21 7.67
N LEU A 253 17.91 -50.47 8.65
CA LEU A 253 18.30 -50.90 9.99
C LEU A 253 17.92 -52.39 10.25
N GLY A 254 18.19 -53.26 9.33
CA GLY A 254 17.92 -54.70 9.47
C GLY A 254 16.43 -54.97 9.78
N ALA A 255 16.16 -55.59 10.92
CA ALA A 255 14.79 -55.97 11.35
C ALA A 255 13.86 -54.76 11.61
N ALA A 256 14.39 -53.54 11.79
CA ALA A 256 13.62 -52.33 11.99
C ALA A 256 13.14 -51.67 10.66
N GLY A 257 13.55 -52.23 9.52
CA GLY A 257 13.11 -51.75 8.20
C GLY A 257 13.81 -50.51 7.70
N THR A 258 13.20 -49.85 6.68
CA THR A 258 13.75 -48.68 6.04
C THR A 258 13.16 -47.43 6.67
N HIS A 259 14.00 -46.52 7.12
CA HIS A 259 13.65 -45.19 7.61
C HIS A 259 14.12 -44.13 6.63
N THR A 260 13.19 -43.32 6.12
CA THR A 260 13.48 -42.20 5.21
C THR A 260 13.40 -40.90 6.00
N LYS A 261 14.46 -40.11 6.01
CA LYS A 261 14.47 -38.75 6.55
C LYS A 261 14.26 -37.72 5.45
N SER A 262 13.91 -36.49 5.85
CA SER A 262 13.95 -35.33 4.92
C SER A 262 15.35 -35.19 4.31
N ALA A 263 15.44 -34.75 3.08
CA ALA A 263 16.72 -34.44 2.44
C ALA A 263 17.48 -33.40 3.27
N LEU A 264 18.80 -33.51 3.30
CA LEU A 264 19.68 -32.45 3.76
C LEU A 264 19.75 -31.41 2.64
N GLU A 265 18.74 -30.56 2.57
CA GLU A 265 18.58 -29.59 1.51
C GLU A 265 19.31 -28.31 1.90
N PRO A 266 20.21 -27.76 1.06
CA PRO A 266 20.79 -26.46 1.30
C PRO A 266 19.75 -25.36 1.08
N ASP A 267 19.96 -24.21 1.69
CA ASP A 267 19.04 -23.07 1.58
C ASP A 267 18.86 -22.62 0.12
N THR A 268 19.95 -22.65 -0.66
CA THR A 268 19.95 -22.25 -2.08
C THR A 268 20.92 -23.10 -2.89
N ILE A 269 20.52 -23.48 -4.09
CA ILE A 269 21.38 -24.08 -5.11
C ILE A 269 21.44 -23.14 -6.29
N MET A 270 22.65 -22.77 -6.68
CA MET A 270 22.93 -21.98 -7.87
C MET A 270 23.73 -22.84 -8.85
N ILE A 271 23.37 -22.78 -10.13
CA ILE A 271 24.13 -23.42 -11.21
C ILE A 271 24.88 -22.30 -11.92
N ALA A 272 26.21 -22.44 -12.02
CA ALA A 272 27.04 -21.59 -12.88
C ALA A 272 26.96 -22.14 -14.28
N ASP A 273 26.72 -21.27 -15.27
CA ASP A 273 26.80 -21.59 -16.70
C ASP A 273 28.24 -21.83 -17.15
#